data_01840014be0cd13147508e7e3af294c4
#
_entry.id   01840014be0cd13147508e7e3af294c4
#
_cell.length_a   1.000
_cell.length_b   1.000
_cell.length_c   1.000
_cell.angle_alpha   90.00
_cell.angle_beta   90.00
_cell.angle_gamma   90.00
#
_symmetry.space_group_name_H-M   'P 1'
#
loop_
_entity.id
_entity.type
_entity.pdbx_description
1 polymer ?
#
loop_
_entity_poly.entity_id
_entity_poly.type
_entity_poly.pdbx_seq_one_letter_code
_entity_poly.pdbx_strand_id
1 'polypeptide(L)'
;MTGYTNRIICGCVAACLLAGAGPFSSPLYQAQTVSNPSTQPTPPTQQPEPIKIYTEEVLLPVVATDSSGRFDPTLEADDLLILEDGQPQTIRSIRRIPASVLLLLDTGGFRNPAMKTNATRDLAMRVVSQLRSGDQVAALQFGGKVELIQSWTAEPEVAIHSLKSKLSSGRYGRLPDALAAASVQLRNAPPGNRHIVLVTDGGESLIDKADLAAGMKQLFTAQATIHVISYTLLGRKEINVQHRKIPVIAAATTPKSEMDTTVLPIFPNAPEKLAEELKHKSLLRILLTESYPGAIDLDYPVWRHSRDQLKTLKQNEIWLAWLAEETGGDIILPVLAEELPKLADDLAREVDSQYVVTYRPKSGVALKSSEEIRRLEVVSRRVGLHVRSRRSYVVTAPSK
;
A
#
# COMPACT_ATOMS: atom_id res chain seq x y z
N MET A 1 -57.68 -4.77 20.16
CA MET A 1 -57.94 -6.20 20.03
C MET A 1 -56.61 -6.88 20.03
N THR A 2 -56.31 -7.40 21.19
CA THR A 2 -55.82 -8.73 21.60
C THR A 2 -54.51 -9.11 20.96
N GLY A 3 -53.37 -9.21 21.63
CA GLY A 3 -53.08 -9.64 23.00
C GLY A 3 -52.57 -11.06 23.00
N TYR A 4 -51.35 -11.34 23.49
CA TYR A 4 -50.92 -12.42 24.40
C TYR A 4 -49.38 -12.60 24.28
N THR A 5 -48.62 -12.21 25.15
CA THR A 5 -48.03 -12.65 26.45
C THR A 5 -48.03 -14.13 26.73
N ASN A 6 -46.86 -14.69 27.05
CA ASN A 6 -46.57 -15.55 28.22
C ASN A 6 -45.08 -15.91 28.17
N ARG A 7 -44.25 -15.56 29.13
CA ARG A 7 -44.11 -15.91 30.57
C ARG A 7 -43.75 -17.41 30.75
N ILE A 8 -42.55 -17.62 31.30
CA ILE A 8 -42.11 -17.92 32.67
C ILE A 8 -41.99 -19.44 32.88
N ILE A 9 -40.89 -19.94 33.50
CA ILE A 9 -40.68 -20.41 34.87
C ILE A 9 -39.39 -21.23 34.85
N CYS A 10 -38.25 -20.92 35.49
CA CYS A 10 -37.99 -20.95 36.94
C CYS A 10 -38.13 -22.36 37.55
N GLY A 11 -37.07 -22.83 38.13
CA GLY A 11 -37.08 -24.05 38.94
C GLY A 11 -35.71 -24.36 39.52
N CYS A 12 -35.53 -23.86 40.62
CA CYS A 12 -34.62 -24.11 41.73
C CYS A 12 -34.78 -25.48 42.36
N VAL A 13 -33.91 -25.73 43.35
CA VAL A 13 -34.00 -26.59 44.56
C VAL A 13 -32.95 -27.71 44.51
N ALA A 14 -31.88 -27.63 45.23
CA ALA A 14 -31.58 -27.61 46.66
C ALA A 14 -31.65 -29.00 47.33
N ALA A 15 -30.53 -29.34 47.88
CA ALA A 15 -30.20 -29.74 49.23
C ALA A 15 -30.51 -31.17 49.73
N CYS A 16 -29.61 -31.59 50.54
CA CYS A 16 -29.66 -32.34 51.81
C CYS A 16 -28.79 -33.58 51.81
N LEU A 17 -27.76 -33.61 52.57
CA LEU A 17 -27.59 -33.80 54.03
C LEU A 17 -27.39 -35.26 54.45
N LEU A 18 -26.35 -35.43 55.27
CA LEU A 18 -26.13 -36.19 56.49
C LEU A 18 -25.44 -37.57 56.37
N ALA A 19 -24.26 -37.63 56.85
CA ALA A 19 -23.79 -38.07 58.16
C ALA A 19 -23.59 -39.59 58.30
N GLY A 20 -22.44 -39.96 58.79
CA GLY A 20 -22.08 -41.29 59.21
C GLY A 20 -20.66 -41.31 59.77
N ALA A 21 -20.54 -41.01 61.06
CA ALA A 21 -19.33 -41.14 61.86
C ALA A 21 -19.15 -42.59 62.34
N GLY A 22 -17.96 -43.08 62.28
CA GLY A 22 -17.58 -44.29 62.99
C GLY A 22 -16.02 -44.34 63.13
N PRO A 23 -15.52 -44.53 64.36
CA PRO A 23 -14.09 -44.50 64.66
C PRO A 23 -13.52 -45.88 64.49
N PHE A 24 -12.43 -45.96 63.73
CA PHE A 24 -11.52 -47.13 63.79
C PHE A 24 -10.13 -46.71 64.29
N SER A 25 -9.77 -47.36 65.36
CA SER A 25 -8.53 -47.27 66.12
C SER A 25 -7.35 -47.75 65.37
N SER A 26 -6.28 -47.01 65.48
CA SER A 26 -4.95 -47.32 64.96
C SER A 26 -4.21 -48.38 65.77
N PRO A 27 -3.25 -49.09 65.22
CA PRO A 27 -2.04 -49.43 65.94
C PRO A 27 -0.86 -48.58 65.44
N LEU A 28 -0.15 -48.04 66.44
CA LEU A 28 1.13 -47.39 66.32
C LEU A 28 2.19 -48.38 65.84
N TYR A 29 2.75 -48.07 64.70
CA TYR A 29 3.98 -48.69 64.22
C TYR A 29 5.11 -47.68 64.32
N GLN A 30 6.04 -47.90 65.23
CA GLN A 30 7.27 -47.13 65.38
C GLN A 30 8.19 -47.46 64.19
N ALA A 31 8.37 -46.51 63.33
CA ALA A 31 9.38 -46.56 62.27
C ALA A 31 10.67 -45.92 62.79
N GLN A 32 11.71 -46.71 62.80
CA GLN A 32 13.07 -46.27 63.09
C GLN A 32 13.55 -45.25 62.05
N THR A 33 14.05 -44.13 62.54
CA THR A 33 14.72 -43.13 61.73
C THR A 33 16.06 -43.64 61.23
N VAL A 34 16.13 -43.98 59.94
CA VAL A 34 17.42 -44.18 59.26
C VAL A 34 17.80 -42.80 58.73
N SER A 35 18.88 -42.23 59.24
CA SER A 35 19.52 -41.01 58.76
C SER A 35 20.10 -41.23 57.36
N ASN A 36 19.43 -40.66 56.35
CA ASN A 36 19.98 -40.57 55.03
C ASN A 36 21.03 -39.45 54.94
N PRO A 37 22.14 -39.63 54.21
CA PRO A 37 23.13 -38.60 54.03
C PRO A 37 22.52 -37.48 53.14
N SER A 38 22.78 -36.26 53.56
CA SER A 38 22.44 -35.00 52.90
C SER A 38 22.84 -35.01 51.40
N THR A 39 21.85 -35.18 50.55
CA THR A 39 22.02 -34.91 49.14
C THR A 39 21.86 -33.41 48.94
N GLN A 40 22.93 -32.69 48.63
CA GLN A 40 22.87 -31.30 48.21
C GLN A 40 21.98 -31.20 46.97
N PRO A 41 21.05 -30.21 46.89
CA PRO A 41 20.27 -29.99 45.67
C PRO A 41 21.22 -29.54 44.54
N THR A 42 21.31 -30.35 43.52
CA THR A 42 21.95 -29.99 42.24
C THR A 42 21.26 -28.75 41.70
N PRO A 43 21.97 -27.66 41.36
CA PRO A 43 21.33 -26.50 40.75
C PRO A 43 20.60 -26.93 39.46
N PRO A 44 19.42 -26.37 39.16
CA PRO A 44 18.68 -26.72 37.99
C PRO A 44 19.57 -26.43 36.76
N THR A 45 19.86 -27.44 35.98
CA THR A 45 20.49 -27.32 34.68
C THR A 45 19.52 -26.49 33.85
N GLN A 46 19.83 -25.20 33.65
CA GLN A 46 19.12 -24.35 32.69
C GLN A 46 19.36 -25.00 31.33
N GLN A 47 18.37 -25.71 30.83
CA GLN A 47 18.35 -26.09 29.41
C GLN A 47 18.37 -24.77 28.63
N PRO A 48 19.29 -24.60 27.68
CA PRO A 48 19.27 -23.41 26.84
C PRO A 48 17.92 -23.37 26.15
N GLU A 49 17.17 -22.26 26.37
CA GLU A 49 15.92 -22.04 25.62
C GLU A 49 16.23 -22.20 24.13
N PRO A 50 15.40 -22.96 23.40
CA PRO A 50 15.61 -23.12 21.97
C PRO A 50 15.54 -21.73 21.32
N ILE A 51 16.64 -21.29 20.73
CA ILE A 51 16.70 -20.07 19.93
C ILE A 51 15.74 -20.31 18.75
N LYS A 52 14.55 -19.77 18.82
CA LYS A 52 13.61 -19.77 17.71
C LYS A 52 14.15 -18.84 16.63
N ILE A 53 14.88 -19.39 15.69
CA ILE A 53 15.31 -18.67 14.48
C ILE A 53 14.08 -18.57 13.58
N TYR A 54 13.38 -17.44 13.62
CA TYR A 54 12.37 -17.11 12.63
C TYR A 54 13.09 -16.76 11.33
N THR A 55 13.04 -17.67 10.40
CA THR A 55 13.58 -17.44 9.05
C THR A 55 12.44 -16.95 8.17
N GLU A 56 12.19 -15.67 8.21
CA GLU A 56 11.20 -15.03 7.35
C GLU A 56 11.78 -14.93 5.93
N GLU A 57 11.07 -15.48 4.95
CA GLU A 57 11.42 -15.30 3.54
C GLU A 57 10.83 -13.97 3.06
N VAL A 58 11.66 -13.17 2.40
CA VAL A 58 11.23 -11.92 1.77
C VAL A 58 10.75 -12.23 0.36
N LEU A 59 9.52 -11.81 0.08
CA LEU A 59 8.92 -11.83 -1.27
C LEU A 59 9.14 -10.45 -1.90
N LEU A 60 9.98 -10.40 -2.92
CA LEU A 60 10.35 -9.18 -3.62
C LEU A 60 9.78 -9.17 -5.03
N PRO A 61 8.75 -8.35 -5.30
CA PRO A 61 8.26 -8.14 -6.65
C PRO A 61 9.32 -7.44 -7.51
N VAL A 62 9.57 -7.96 -8.70
CA VAL A 62 10.55 -7.43 -9.66
C VAL A 62 9.93 -7.38 -11.04
N VAL A 63 9.97 -6.23 -11.69
CA VAL A 63 9.68 -6.07 -13.12
C VAL A 63 11.00 -6.11 -13.85
N ALA A 64 11.08 -6.97 -14.88
CA ALA A 64 12.25 -7.08 -15.76
C ALA A 64 11.86 -6.74 -17.19
N THR A 65 12.56 -5.79 -17.80
CA THR A 65 12.32 -5.35 -19.18
C THR A 65 13.60 -5.32 -20.01
N ASP A 66 13.47 -5.56 -21.28
CA ASP A 66 14.56 -5.40 -22.25
C ASP A 66 14.87 -3.90 -22.53
N SER A 67 15.89 -3.64 -23.35
CA SER A 67 16.29 -2.27 -23.74
C SER A 67 15.21 -1.50 -24.50
N SER A 68 14.17 -2.19 -25.00
CA SER A 68 13.00 -1.57 -25.66
C SER A 68 11.83 -1.35 -24.69
N GLY A 69 12.00 -1.69 -23.39
CA GLY A 69 10.97 -1.58 -22.38
C GLY A 69 9.93 -2.71 -22.39
N ARG A 70 10.16 -3.79 -23.15
CA ARG A 70 9.26 -4.95 -23.18
C ARG A 70 9.62 -5.92 -22.07
N PHE A 71 8.61 -6.57 -21.51
CA PHE A 71 8.80 -7.61 -20.52
C PHE A 71 9.78 -8.69 -20.98
N ASP A 72 10.73 -9.04 -20.14
CA ASP A 72 11.68 -10.12 -20.37
C ASP A 72 11.22 -11.40 -19.65
N PRO A 73 10.78 -12.42 -20.41
CA PRO A 73 10.30 -13.67 -19.81
C PRO A 73 11.41 -14.63 -19.38
N THR A 74 12.68 -14.27 -19.60
CA THR A 74 13.84 -15.16 -19.43
C THR A 74 14.69 -14.79 -18.20
N LEU A 75 14.11 -14.05 -17.23
CA LEU A 75 14.84 -13.64 -16.02
C LEU A 75 15.23 -14.84 -15.18
N GLU A 76 16.51 -14.94 -14.86
CA GLU A 76 17.10 -15.96 -13.99
C GLU A 76 17.76 -15.36 -12.74
N ALA A 77 18.05 -16.19 -11.75
CA ALA A 77 18.62 -15.73 -10.48
C ALA A 77 20.00 -15.09 -10.66
N ASP A 78 20.79 -15.59 -11.58
CA ASP A 78 22.13 -15.09 -11.87
C ASP A 78 22.13 -13.74 -12.59
N ASP A 79 21.00 -13.35 -13.18
CA ASP A 79 20.82 -12.04 -13.80
C ASP A 79 20.67 -10.90 -12.77
N LEU A 80 20.41 -11.23 -11.50
CA LEU A 80 20.12 -10.25 -10.47
C LEU A 80 21.17 -10.24 -9.34
N LEU A 81 21.39 -9.04 -8.81
CA LEU A 81 22.03 -8.83 -7.51
C LEU A 81 21.06 -8.09 -6.61
N ILE A 82 20.70 -8.70 -5.49
CA ILE A 82 19.87 -8.07 -4.47
C ILE A 82 20.77 -7.64 -3.32
N LEU A 83 20.68 -6.37 -2.95
CA LEU A 83 21.31 -5.79 -1.77
C LEU A 83 20.25 -5.40 -0.77
N GLU A 84 20.37 -5.87 0.47
CA GLU A 84 19.56 -5.43 1.61
C GLU A 84 20.49 -4.69 2.58
N ASP A 85 20.23 -3.42 2.82
CA ASP A 85 21.10 -2.53 3.60
C ASP A 85 22.57 -2.58 3.15
N GLY A 86 22.79 -2.70 1.82
CA GLY A 86 24.10 -2.83 1.19
C GLY A 86 24.73 -4.25 1.27
N GLN A 87 24.05 -5.22 1.89
CA GLN A 87 24.53 -6.59 1.99
C GLN A 87 23.94 -7.48 0.89
N PRO A 88 24.78 -8.20 0.11
CA PRO A 88 24.30 -9.06 -0.96
C PRO A 88 23.52 -10.26 -0.40
N GLN A 89 22.35 -10.50 -0.98
CA GLN A 89 21.44 -11.58 -0.60
C GLN A 89 21.51 -12.73 -1.60
N THR A 90 21.18 -13.94 -1.12
CA THR A 90 21.14 -15.13 -1.98
C THR A 90 19.72 -15.41 -2.41
N ILE A 91 19.45 -15.33 -3.71
CA ILE A 91 18.16 -15.62 -4.31
C ILE A 91 17.88 -17.13 -4.17
N ARG A 92 16.65 -17.46 -3.74
CA ARG A 92 16.18 -18.84 -3.60
C ARG A 92 15.31 -19.28 -4.75
N SER A 93 14.42 -18.38 -5.19
CA SER A 93 13.55 -18.68 -6.31
C SER A 93 13.11 -17.39 -7.03
N ILE A 94 12.83 -17.54 -8.30
CA ILE A 94 12.15 -16.55 -9.13
C ILE A 94 10.93 -17.21 -9.74
N ARG A 95 9.75 -16.66 -9.53
CA ARG A 95 8.48 -17.22 -10.02
C ARG A 95 7.50 -16.12 -10.38
N ARG A 96 6.61 -16.42 -11.31
CA ARG A 96 5.40 -15.64 -11.53
C ARG A 96 4.27 -16.33 -10.76
N ILE A 97 3.60 -15.60 -9.90
CA ILE A 97 2.48 -16.08 -9.10
C ILE A 97 1.25 -15.22 -9.39
N PRO A 98 0.03 -15.72 -9.15
CA PRO A 98 -1.17 -14.93 -9.32
C PRO A 98 -1.13 -13.61 -8.56
N ALA A 99 -1.73 -12.58 -9.13
CA ALA A 99 -1.82 -11.27 -8.53
C ALA A 99 -3.06 -11.15 -7.62
N SER A 100 -2.92 -10.38 -6.53
CA SER A 100 -4.02 -9.89 -5.71
C SER A 100 -4.09 -8.37 -5.88
N VAL A 101 -5.02 -7.90 -6.73
CA VAL A 101 -5.12 -6.51 -7.18
C VAL A 101 -6.21 -5.79 -6.40
N LEU A 102 -5.85 -4.79 -5.62
CA LEU A 102 -6.79 -3.89 -4.95
C LEU A 102 -6.94 -2.60 -5.76
N LEU A 103 -8.12 -2.38 -6.30
CA LEU A 103 -8.48 -1.11 -6.93
C LEU A 103 -8.83 -0.10 -5.84
N LEU A 104 -8.15 1.04 -5.81
CA LEU A 104 -8.40 2.15 -4.89
C LEU A 104 -8.83 3.36 -5.70
N LEU A 105 -10.15 3.61 -5.74
CA LEU A 105 -10.79 4.46 -6.71
C LEU A 105 -11.27 5.77 -6.07
N ASP A 106 -10.65 6.87 -6.46
CA ASP A 106 -11.06 8.21 -6.07
C ASP A 106 -12.28 8.65 -6.90
N THR A 107 -13.40 8.79 -6.21
CA THR A 107 -14.67 9.26 -6.79
C THR A 107 -15.08 10.63 -6.25
N GLY A 108 -14.22 11.25 -5.42
CA GLY A 108 -14.39 12.61 -4.91
C GLY A 108 -13.88 13.65 -5.88
N GLY A 109 -14.15 14.92 -5.58
CA GLY A 109 -13.62 16.07 -6.32
C GLY A 109 -14.63 17.16 -6.56
N PHE A 110 -14.11 18.40 -6.83
CA PHE A 110 -14.93 19.57 -7.06
C PHE A 110 -15.44 19.72 -8.50
N ARG A 111 -14.68 19.18 -9.46
CA ARG A 111 -14.91 19.41 -10.89
C ARG A 111 -15.50 18.17 -11.52
N ASN A 112 -16.73 18.29 -12.06
CA ASN A 112 -17.41 17.22 -12.77
C ASN A 112 -17.28 15.83 -12.12
N PRO A 113 -17.71 15.65 -10.85
CA PRO A 113 -17.49 14.38 -10.15
C PRO A 113 -18.15 13.20 -10.87
N ALA A 114 -19.26 13.42 -11.58
CA ALA A 114 -19.91 12.37 -12.37
C ALA A 114 -19.03 11.92 -13.56
N MET A 115 -18.44 12.87 -14.29
CA MET A 115 -17.55 12.54 -15.42
C MET A 115 -16.29 11.82 -14.97
N LYS A 116 -15.67 12.29 -13.87
CA LYS A 116 -14.55 11.63 -13.23
C LYS A 116 -14.89 10.20 -12.80
N THR A 117 -16.02 10.01 -12.12
CA THR A 117 -16.47 8.70 -11.65
C THR A 117 -16.72 7.74 -12.83
N ASN A 118 -17.28 8.22 -13.94
CA ASN A 118 -17.47 7.39 -15.13
C ASN A 118 -16.12 6.99 -15.75
N ALA A 119 -15.21 7.93 -15.93
CA ALA A 119 -13.87 7.64 -16.45
C ALA A 119 -13.11 6.65 -15.55
N THR A 120 -13.19 6.85 -14.21
CA THR A 120 -12.58 5.93 -13.22
C THR A 120 -13.23 4.54 -13.28
N ARG A 121 -14.56 4.46 -13.46
CA ARG A 121 -15.29 3.20 -13.62
C ARG A 121 -14.84 2.46 -14.87
N ASP A 122 -14.82 3.14 -16.02
CA ASP A 122 -14.45 2.54 -17.30
C ASP A 122 -13.02 2.03 -17.28
N LEU A 123 -12.11 2.82 -16.70
CA LEU A 123 -10.72 2.42 -16.50
C LEU A 123 -10.61 1.19 -15.58
N ALA A 124 -11.29 1.22 -14.42
CA ALA A 124 -11.26 0.10 -13.48
C ALA A 124 -11.82 -1.19 -14.10
N MET A 125 -12.93 -1.11 -14.83
CA MET A 125 -13.50 -2.25 -15.56
C MET A 125 -12.54 -2.78 -16.62
N ARG A 126 -11.84 -1.87 -17.33
CA ARG A 126 -10.84 -2.26 -18.33
C ARG A 126 -9.67 -3.01 -17.69
N VAL A 127 -9.11 -2.52 -16.58
CA VAL A 127 -8.07 -3.22 -15.84
C VAL A 127 -8.53 -4.61 -15.42
N VAL A 128 -9.73 -4.72 -14.82
CA VAL A 128 -10.30 -6.02 -14.39
C VAL A 128 -10.44 -6.98 -15.55
N SER A 129 -10.90 -6.51 -16.72
CA SER A 129 -11.10 -7.37 -17.90
C SER A 129 -9.81 -7.94 -18.49
N GLN A 130 -8.65 -7.37 -18.15
CA GLN A 130 -7.32 -7.80 -18.63
C GLN A 130 -6.57 -8.67 -17.60
N LEU A 131 -7.10 -8.84 -16.38
CA LEU A 131 -6.48 -9.72 -15.38
C LEU A 131 -6.52 -11.17 -15.84
N ARG A 132 -5.51 -11.94 -15.45
CA ARG A 132 -5.39 -13.35 -15.82
C ARG A 132 -6.34 -14.24 -15.00
N SER A 133 -6.61 -15.40 -15.54
CA SER A 133 -7.25 -16.48 -14.77
C SER A 133 -6.38 -16.83 -13.56
N GLY A 134 -7.00 -16.81 -12.36
CA GLY A 134 -6.34 -17.04 -11.08
C GLY A 134 -5.97 -15.76 -10.33
N ASP A 135 -5.92 -14.60 -11.00
CA ASP A 135 -5.76 -13.33 -10.29
C ASP A 135 -7.02 -13.02 -9.45
N GLN A 136 -6.80 -12.32 -8.36
CA GLN A 136 -7.86 -11.88 -7.45
C GLN A 136 -8.01 -10.36 -7.51
N VAL A 137 -9.22 -9.87 -7.47
CA VAL A 137 -9.49 -8.43 -7.47
C VAL A 137 -10.44 -8.05 -6.34
N ALA A 138 -10.15 -6.92 -5.70
CA ALA A 138 -11.07 -6.22 -4.80
C ALA A 138 -11.12 -4.74 -5.16
N ALA A 139 -12.16 -4.02 -4.74
CA ALA A 139 -12.30 -2.61 -5.05
C ALA A 139 -12.81 -1.81 -3.85
N LEU A 140 -12.11 -0.74 -3.52
CA LEU A 140 -12.50 0.32 -2.60
C LEU A 140 -12.75 1.60 -3.38
N GLN A 141 -13.81 2.33 -3.03
CA GLN A 141 -13.96 3.73 -3.44
C GLN A 141 -13.70 4.67 -2.26
N PHE A 142 -13.21 5.86 -2.56
CA PHE A 142 -13.14 6.95 -1.59
C PHE A 142 -13.57 8.27 -2.24
N GLY A 143 -14.55 8.91 -1.63
CA GLY A 143 -15.18 10.12 -2.17
C GLY A 143 -16.13 10.77 -1.16
N GLY A 144 -15.70 10.87 0.09
CA GLY A 144 -16.45 11.31 1.27
C GLY A 144 -16.23 10.35 2.41
N LYS A 145 -16.49 9.08 2.20
CA LYS A 145 -16.10 7.96 3.05
C LYS A 145 -15.42 6.89 2.21
N VAL A 146 -14.70 6.01 2.86
CA VAL A 146 -14.11 4.83 2.19
C VAL A 146 -15.12 3.70 2.26
N GLU A 147 -15.43 3.11 1.10
CA GLU A 147 -16.41 2.03 0.97
C GLU A 147 -15.85 0.86 0.18
N LEU A 148 -16.12 -0.35 0.67
CA LEU A 148 -15.80 -1.57 -0.06
C LEU A 148 -16.86 -1.81 -1.14
N ILE A 149 -16.47 -1.66 -2.40
CA ILE A 149 -17.35 -1.87 -3.57
C ILE A 149 -17.43 -3.34 -3.90
N GLN A 150 -16.28 -4.02 -3.87
CA GLN A 150 -16.13 -5.44 -4.17
C GLN A 150 -15.10 -6.07 -3.24
N SER A 151 -15.48 -7.12 -2.53
CA SER A 151 -14.56 -8.00 -1.82
C SER A 151 -13.77 -8.87 -2.79
N TRP A 152 -12.70 -9.51 -2.30
CA TRP A 152 -11.84 -10.34 -3.13
C TRP A 152 -12.63 -11.39 -3.93
N THR A 153 -12.40 -11.43 -5.24
CA THR A 153 -12.97 -12.40 -6.17
C THR A 153 -12.01 -12.73 -7.31
N ALA A 154 -12.03 -13.96 -7.78
CA ALA A 154 -11.32 -14.37 -8.99
C ALA A 154 -12.20 -14.26 -10.26
N GLU A 155 -13.45 -13.81 -10.11
CA GLU A 155 -14.41 -13.71 -11.20
C GLU A 155 -14.50 -12.27 -11.71
N PRO A 156 -13.91 -11.94 -12.88
CA PRO A 156 -13.90 -10.58 -13.42
C PRO A 156 -15.31 -10.00 -13.58
N GLU A 157 -16.28 -10.81 -14.01
CA GLU A 157 -17.66 -10.37 -14.25
C GLU A 157 -18.36 -9.91 -12.96
N VAL A 158 -18.07 -10.55 -11.81
CA VAL A 158 -18.61 -10.14 -10.52
C VAL A 158 -18.05 -8.77 -10.12
N ALA A 159 -16.74 -8.56 -10.32
CA ALA A 159 -16.10 -7.28 -10.04
C ALA A 159 -16.62 -6.17 -10.97
N ILE A 160 -16.73 -6.44 -12.26
CA ILE A 160 -17.28 -5.50 -13.26
C ILE A 160 -18.73 -5.13 -12.92
N HIS A 161 -19.56 -6.10 -12.55
CA HIS A 161 -20.94 -5.84 -12.14
C HIS A 161 -20.99 -4.89 -10.91
N SER A 162 -20.15 -5.15 -9.90
CA SER A 162 -20.07 -4.29 -8.72
C SER A 162 -19.59 -2.88 -9.04
N LEU A 163 -18.58 -2.74 -9.91
CA LEU A 163 -18.11 -1.43 -10.37
C LEU A 163 -19.20 -0.65 -11.10
N LYS A 164 -20.01 -1.32 -11.93
CA LYS A 164 -21.14 -0.70 -12.64
C LYS A 164 -22.25 -0.26 -11.70
N SER A 165 -22.60 -1.08 -10.72
CA SER A 165 -23.81 -0.88 -9.90
C SER A 165 -23.58 -0.08 -8.63
N LYS A 166 -22.37 -0.15 -8.02
CA LYS A 166 -22.10 0.42 -6.69
C LYS A 166 -21.20 1.65 -6.72
N LEU A 167 -20.33 1.80 -7.74
CA LEU A 167 -19.42 2.94 -7.79
C LEU A 167 -20.22 4.24 -8.00
N SER A 168 -20.10 5.17 -7.09
CA SER A 168 -20.86 6.41 -7.06
C SER A 168 -19.99 7.63 -6.83
N SER A 169 -20.45 8.79 -7.31
CA SER A 169 -19.73 10.06 -7.10
C SER A 169 -19.82 10.50 -5.64
N GLY A 170 -18.68 10.90 -5.09
CA GLY A 170 -18.56 11.48 -3.75
C GLY A 170 -18.23 12.98 -3.80
N ARG A 171 -18.07 13.59 -2.61
CA ARG A 171 -17.65 15.01 -2.51
C ARG A 171 -16.13 15.13 -2.44
N TYR A 172 -15.57 14.71 -1.32
CA TYR A 172 -14.14 14.76 -1.04
C TYR A 172 -13.73 13.42 -0.49
N GLY A 173 -12.70 12.85 -1.04
CA GLY A 173 -12.08 11.67 -0.48
C GLY A 173 -10.89 12.06 0.40
N ARG A 174 -10.58 11.31 1.44
CA ARG A 174 -9.35 11.45 2.20
C ARG A 174 -8.42 10.29 1.84
N LEU A 175 -7.37 10.61 1.12
CA LEU A 175 -6.38 9.60 0.70
C LEU A 175 -5.76 8.85 1.89
N PRO A 176 -5.41 9.50 3.03
CA PRO A 176 -4.91 8.77 4.21
C PRO A 176 -5.87 7.68 4.71
N ASP A 177 -7.17 7.98 4.76
CA ASP A 177 -8.20 7.01 5.19
C ASP A 177 -8.31 5.85 4.18
N ALA A 178 -8.21 6.17 2.88
CA ALA A 178 -8.20 5.17 1.81
C ALA A 178 -6.98 4.25 1.89
N LEU A 179 -5.78 4.80 2.17
CA LEU A 179 -4.55 4.00 2.36
C LEU A 179 -4.63 3.10 3.59
N ALA A 180 -5.20 3.60 4.69
CA ALA A 180 -5.44 2.81 5.89
C ALA A 180 -6.40 1.65 5.62
N ALA A 181 -7.53 1.92 4.93
CA ALA A 181 -8.49 0.89 4.54
C ALA A 181 -7.89 -0.12 3.55
N ALA A 182 -7.08 0.34 2.59
CA ALA A 182 -6.35 -0.51 1.66
C ALA A 182 -5.42 -1.47 2.39
N SER A 183 -4.70 -1.01 3.42
CA SER A 183 -3.82 -1.86 4.22
C SER A 183 -4.60 -2.98 4.94
N VAL A 184 -5.82 -2.68 5.43
CA VAL A 184 -6.71 -3.69 6.04
C VAL A 184 -7.14 -4.72 5.01
N GLN A 185 -7.56 -4.29 3.82
CA GLN A 185 -7.97 -5.21 2.76
C GLN A 185 -6.82 -6.10 2.29
N LEU A 186 -5.61 -5.56 2.16
CA LEU A 186 -4.43 -6.32 1.75
C LEU A 186 -3.99 -7.38 2.78
N ARG A 187 -4.22 -7.14 4.09
CA ARG A 187 -3.99 -8.19 5.10
C ARG A 187 -4.90 -9.39 4.92
N ASN A 188 -6.11 -9.16 4.41
CA ASN A 188 -7.11 -10.19 4.13
C ASN A 188 -7.06 -10.68 2.67
N ALA A 189 -6.06 -10.23 1.89
CA ALA A 189 -5.91 -10.64 0.51
C ALA A 189 -5.56 -12.12 0.41
N PRO A 190 -6.07 -12.83 -0.59
CA PRO A 190 -5.61 -14.16 -0.94
C PRO A 190 -4.09 -14.20 -1.15
N PRO A 191 -3.45 -15.37 -0.96
CA PRO A 191 -2.02 -15.51 -1.25
C PRO A 191 -1.73 -15.15 -2.71
N GLY A 192 -0.73 -14.28 -2.91
CA GLY A 192 -0.38 -13.80 -4.24
C GLY A 192 0.56 -12.60 -4.20
N ASN A 193 0.93 -12.13 -5.39
CA ASN A 193 1.64 -10.86 -5.54
C ASN A 193 0.67 -9.70 -5.33
N ARG A 194 0.91 -8.86 -4.34
CA ARG A 194 -0.03 -7.81 -3.92
C ARG A 194 0.18 -6.53 -4.71
N HIS A 195 -0.89 -6.03 -5.29
CA HIS A 195 -0.90 -4.77 -6.04
C HIS A 195 -2.00 -3.85 -5.55
N ILE A 196 -1.72 -2.55 -5.57
CA ILE A 196 -2.73 -1.49 -5.50
C ILE A 196 -2.72 -0.75 -6.82
N VAL A 197 -3.89 -0.55 -7.40
CA VAL A 197 -4.11 0.38 -8.51
C VAL A 197 -4.86 1.57 -7.94
N LEU A 198 -4.11 2.64 -7.66
CA LEU A 198 -4.68 3.91 -7.18
C LEU A 198 -5.05 4.79 -8.36
N VAL A 199 -6.32 5.14 -8.49
CA VAL A 199 -6.84 6.09 -9.48
C VAL A 199 -7.28 7.34 -8.75
N THR A 200 -6.65 8.49 -9.03
CA THR A 200 -6.93 9.75 -8.32
C THR A 200 -6.70 10.97 -9.21
N ASP A 201 -7.38 12.07 -8.91
CA ASP A 201 -7.09 13.37 -9.54
C ASP A 201 -6.07 14.20 -8.75
N GLY A 202 -5.62 13.70 -7.59
CA GLY A 202 -4.68 14.40 -6.73
C GLY A 202 -5.21 15.77 -6.26
N GLY A 203 -6.51 16.01 -6.38
CA GLY A 203 -7.13 17.30 -6.05
C GLY A 203 -7.24 17.56 -4.55
N GLU A 204 -7.01 16.56 -3.74
CA GLU A 204 -7.04 16.69 -2.29
C GLU A 204 -5.83 17.45 -1.78
N SER A 205 -6.07 18.44 -0.96
CA SER A 205 -5.04 18.93 -0.06
C SER A 205 -4.62 17.76 0.83
N LEU A 206 -3.38 17.31 0.77
CA LEU A 206 -2.76 16.40 1.72
C LEU A 206 -2.62 17.14 3.06
N ILE A 207 -3.75 17.36 3.73
CA ILE A 207 -3.93 18.41 4.74
C ILE A 207 -3.24 18.03 6.03
N ASP A 208 -3.20 16.75 6.38
CA ASP A 208 -2.54 16.28 7.59
C ASP A 208 -1.39 15.34 7.24
N LYS A 209 -0.17 15.86 7.40
CA LYS A 209 1.06 15.11 7.18
C LYS A 209 1.19 13.90 8.11
N ALA A 210 0.65 14.00 9.32
CA ALA A 210 0.70 12.92 10.31
C ALA A 210 -0.24 11.76 9.92
N ASP A 211 -1.46 12.08 9.49
CA ASP A 211 -2.42 11.07 9.01
C ASP A 211 -1.89 10.35 7.78
N LEU A 212 -1.29 11.10 6.85
CA LEU A 212 -0.68 10.53 5.66
C LEU A 212 0.49 9.59 6.00
N ALA A 213 1.35 10.02 6.91
CA ALA A 213 2.49 9.22 7.37
C ALA A 213 2.03 7.93 8.06
N ALA A 214 0.97 7.99 8.88
CA ALA A 214 0.38 6.82 9.53
C ALA A 214 -0.24 5.85 8.53
N GLY A 215 -1.02 6.34 7.56
CA GLY A 215 -1.62 5.53 6.50
C GLY A 215 -0.55 4.85 5.64
N MET A 216 0.50 5.58 5.30
CA MET A 216 1.64 5.03 4.55
C MET A 216 2.38 3.94 5.32
N LYS A 217 2.68 4.16 6.60
CA LYS A 217 3.35 3.16 7.43
C LYS A 217 2.59 1.83 7.42
N GLN A 218 1.26 1.89 7.58
CA GLN A 218 0.40 0.70 7.50
C GLN A 218 0.47 0.04 6.11
N LEU A 219 0.50 0.84 5.06
CA LEU A 219 0.54 0.37 3.69
C LEU A 219 1.88 -0.31 3.35
N PHE A 220 3.01 0.26 3.79
CA PHE A 220 4.33 -0.35 3.60
C PHE A 220 4.47 -1.71 4.30
N THR A 221 3.80 -1.88 5.45
CA THR A 221 3.72 -3.17 6.15
C THR A 221 2.97 -4.22 5.31
N ALA A 222 2.00 -3.81 4.48
CA ALA A 222 1.27 -4.73 3.60
C ALA A 222 2.09 -5.24 2.42
N GLN A 223 3.25 -4.63 2.16
CA GLN A 223 4.22 -5.02 1.12
C GLN A 223 3.61 -5.12 -0.30
N ALA A 224 2.68 -4.23 -0.65
CA ALA A 224 2.09 -4.18 -1.98
C ALA A 224 2.90 -3.29 -2.93
N THR A 225 2.86 -3.61 -4.23
CA THR A 225 3.31 -2.72 -5.30
C THR A 225 2.18 -1.75 -5.65
N ILE A 226 2.47 -0.44 -5.70
CA ILE A 226 1.46 0.60 -5.92
C ILE A 226 1.66 1.20 -7.31
N HIS A 227 0.66 1.01 -8.16
CA HIS A 227 0.56 1.67 -9.45
C HIS A 227 -0.43 2.84 -9.32
N VAL A 228 -0.06 3.99 -9.85
CA VAL A 228 -0.87 5.19 -9.76
C VAL A 228 -1.28 5.64 -11.15
N ILE A 229 -2.58 5.84 -11.36
CA ILE A 229 -3.11 6.57 -12.52
C ILE A 229 -3.63 7.89 -11.98
N SER A 230 -2.94 8.98 -12.34
CA SER A 230 -3.25 10.30 -11.80
C SER A 230 -3.75 11.25 -12.87
N TYR A 231 -4.95 11.81 -12.65
CA TYR A 231 -5.55 12.84 -13.52
C TYR A 231 -5.03 14.26 -13.23
N THR A 232 -3.99 14.42 -12.41
CA THR A 232 -3.42 15.73 -12.05
C THR A 232 -3.01 16.54 -13.26
N LEU A 233 -2.41 15.91 -14.27
CA LEU A 233 -1.99 16.57 -15.50
C LEU A 233 -3.19 17.09 -16.32
N LEU A 234 -4.26 16.29 -16.42
CA LEU A 234 -5.52 16.72 -17.07
C LEU A 234 -6.14 17.90 -16.31
N GLY A 235 -6.22 17.81 -14.98
CA GLY A 235 -6.75 18.90 -14.14
C GLY A 235 -5.95 20.20 -14.28
N ARG A 236 -4.60 20.11 -14.33
CA ARG A 236 -3.75 21.28 -14.55
C ARG A 236 -3.97 21.93 -15.94
N LYS A 237 -4.15 21.11 -16.98
CA LYS A 237 -4.46 21.60 -18.31
C LYS A 237 -5.80 22.34 -18.37
N GLU A 238 -6.81 21.78 -17.74
CA GLU A 238 -8.14 22.44 -17.66
C GLU A 238 -8.07 23.81 -16.97
N ILE A 239 -7.34 23.88 -15.84
CA ILE A 239 -7.15 25.16 -15.14
C ILE A 239 -6.45 26.17 -16.06
N ASN A 240 -5.40 25.78 -16.76
CA ASN A 240 -4.66 26.65 -17.65
C ASN A 240 -5.49 27.12 -18.87
N VAL A 241 -6.32 26.26 -19.46
CA VAL A 241 -7.21 26.64 -20.56
C VAL A 241 -8.25 27.65 -20.11
N GLN A 242 -8.81 27.51 -18.91
CA GLN A 242 -9.76 28.47 -18.37
C GLN A 242 -9.11 29.85 -18.17
N HIS A 243 -7.84 29.90 -17.72
CA HIS A 243 -7.12 31.16 -17.57
C HIS A 243 -6.73 31.82 -18.90
N ARG A 244 -6.49 31.06 -19.97
CA ARG A 244 -6.21 31.64 -21.32
C ARG A 244 -7.40 32.33 -21.97
N LYS A 245 -8.60 32.09 -21.50
CA LYS A 245 -9.83 32.76 -22.03
C LYS A 245 -10.05 34.15 -21.42
N ILE A 246 -9.24 34.56 -20.43
CA ILE A 246 -9.29 35.88 -19.80
C ILE A 246 -8.21 36.75 -20.47
N PRO A 247 -8.50 37.98 -20.94
CA PRO A 247 -7.49 38.85 -21.55
C PRO A 247 -6.43 39.23 -20.52
N VAL A 248 -5.15 39.02 -20.87
CA VAL A 248 -4.00 39.13 -20.00
C VAL A 248 -3.22 40.42 -20.30
N ILE A 249 -2.93 41.19 -19.25
CA ILE A 249 -1.90 42.21 -19.26
C ILE A 249 -0.65 41.63 -18.55
N ALA A 250 0.44 41.44 -19.28
CA ALA A 250 1.62 40.72 -18.78
C ALA A 250 2.45 41.58 -17.80
N ALA A 251 2.78 41.03 -16.65
CA ALA A 251 3.88 41.52 -15.83
C ALA A 251 4.66 40.34 -15.24
N ALA A 252 5.97 40.40 -15.45
CA ALA A 252 6.92 39.37 -15.09
C ALA A 252 7.41 39.54 -13.65
N THR A 253 7.26 38.51 -12.84
CA THR A 253 8.24 38.10 -11.82
C THR A 253 7.83 36.75 -11.25
N THR A 254 8.64 35.73 -11.45
CA THR A 254 8.50 34.41 -10.86
C THR A 254 9.15 34.37 -9.47
N PRO A 255 8.43 34.04 -8.39
CA PRO A 255 9.09 33.63 -7.15
C PRO A 255 9.56 32.18 -7.29
N LYS A 256 10.81 31.92 -6.95
CA LYS A 256 11.31 30.56 -6.70
C LYS A 256 10.45 29.91 -5.62
N SER A 257 9.70 28.88 -5.98
CA SER A 257 8.96 28.06 -5.02
C SER A 257 9.95 27.06 -4.41
N GLU A 258 10.35 27.27 -3.17
CA GLU A 258 10.98 26.24 -2.37
C GLU A 258 10.00 25.07 -2.20
N MET A 259 10.46 23.87 -2.56
CA MET A 259 9.74 22.63 -2.36
C MET A 259 9.78 22.27 -0.88
N ASP A 260 8.64 22.22 -0.21
CA ASP A 260 8.55 21.82 1.19
C ASP A 260 8.83 20.29 1.29
N THR A 261 10.07 19.96 1.63
CA THR A 261 10.58 18.59 1.78
C THR A 261 10.20 17.94 3.12
N THR A 262 9.47 18.64 3.99
CA THR A 262 9.14 18.15 5.34
C THR A 262 8.00 17.14 5.40
N VAL A 263 7.53 16.64 4.24
CA VAL A 263 6.29 15.84 4.13
C VAL A 263 6.40 14.43 4.69
N LEU A 264 7.60 13.86 4.85
CA LEU A 264 7.74 12.45 5.19
C LEU A 264 8.80 12.18 6.28
N PRO A 265 8.42 12.24 7.57
CA PRO A 265 9.34 11.92 8.66
C PRO A 265 9.77 10.43 8.69
N ILE A 266 9.06 9.54 7.98
CA ILE A 266 9.37 8.10 7.92
C ILE A 266 10.56 7.81 7.00
N PHE A 267 10.75 8.66 5.96
CA PHE A 267 11.81 8.51 4.97
C PHE A 267 12.60 9.81 4.85
N PRO A 268 13.55 10.08 5.75
CA PRO A 268 14.35 11.29 5.70
C PRO A 268 15.08 11.36 4.35
N ASN A 269 14.98 12.50 3.66
CA ASN A 269 15.57 12.81 2.35
C ASN A 269 14.90 12.12 1.12
N ALA A 270 13.75 11.45 1.27
CA ALA A 270 13.08 10.80 0.14
C ALA A 270 12.70 11.80 -0.98
N PRO A 271 12.05 12.96 -0.72
CA PRO A 271 11.69 13.91 -1.76
C PRO A 271 12.89 14.57 -2.46
N GLU A 272 13.99 14.80 -1.73
CA GLU A 272 15.17 15.48 -2.26
C GLU A 272 15.97 14.58 -3.20
N LYS A 273 16.18 13.32 -2.82
CA LYS A 273 16.79 12.30 -3.71
C LYS A 273 15.92 11.99 -4.92
N LEU A 274 14.61 11.89 -4.73
CA LEU A 274 13.69 11.68 -5.82
C LEU A 274 13.69 12.84 -6.81
N ALA A 275 13.69 14.08 -6.34
CA ALA A 275 13.79 15.25 -7.22
C ALA A 275 15.07 15.26 -8.04
N GLU A 276 16.17 14.77 -7.50
CA GLU A 276 17.46 14.64 -8.19
C GLU A 276 17.43 13.51 -9.24
N GLU A 277 16.97 12.32 -8.88
CA GLU A 277 16.86 11.16 -9.78
C GLU A 277 15.81 11.35 -10.87
N LEU A 278 14.71 12.02 -10.55
CA LEU A 278 13.63 12.29 -11.49
C LEU A 278 13.95 13.45 -12.44
N LYS A 279 14.93 14.31 -12.15
CA LYS A 279 15.48 15.28 -13.12
C LYS A 279 15.99 14.61 -14.40
N HIS A 280 16.39 13.34 -14.32
CA HIS A 280 16.88 12.55 -15.44
C HIS A 280 15.78 11.79 -16.19
N LYS A 281 14.56 11.65 -15.62
CA LYS A 281 13.44 10.96 -16.30
C LYS A 281 12.59 11.97 -17.08
N SER A 282 12.28 11.64 -18.33
CA SER A 282 11.56 12.52 -19.27
C SER A 282 10.24 13.07 -18.74
N LEU A 283 9.52 12.32 -17.90
CA LEU A 283 8.25 12.72 -17.31
C LEU A 283 8.43 13.89 -16.33
N LEU A 284 9.47 13.88 -15.51
CA LEU A 284 9.70 14.97 -14.58
C LEU A 284 10.22 16.23 -15.26
N ARG A 285 10.91 16.09 -16.37
CA ARG A 285 11.32 17.24 -17.19
C ARG A 285 10.08 18.02 -17.69
N ILE A 286 9.00 17.32 -18.04
CA ILE A 286 7.71 17.94 -18.37
C ILE A 286 7.09 18.61 -17.14
N LEU A 287 7.17 17.98 -15.96
CA LEU A 287 6.63 18.50 -14.70
C LEU A 287 7.37 19.74 -14.21
N LEU A 288 8.71 19.78 -14.36
CA LEU A 288 9.55 20.84 -13.83
C LEU A 288 9.76 22.01 -14.83
N THR A 289 9.55 21.81 -16.13
CA THR A 289 9.84 22.83 -17.16
C THR A 289 8.64 23.64 -17.63
N GLU A 290 7.42 23.35 -17.18
CA GLU A 290 6.27 24.23 -17.43
C GLU A 290 6.43 25.56 -16.68
N SER A 291 7.18 26.49 -17.29
CA SER A 291 7.19 27.89 -16.87
C SER A 291 5.87 28.52 -17.27
N TYR A 292 5.11 28.99 -16.29
CA TYR A 292 3.91 29.76 -16.56
C TYR A 292 4.31 31.20 -16.91
N PRO A 293 3.90 31.74 -18.07
CA PRO A 293 3.99 33.15 -18.31
C PRO A 293 3.09 33.87 -17.27
N GLY A 294 3.66 34.77 -16.53
CA GLY A 294 2.94 35.56 -15.54
C GLY A 294 1.84 36.38 -16.19
N ALA A 295 0.62 36.17 -15.76
CA ALA A 295 -0.54 36.96 -16.13
C ALA A 295 -1.04 37.74 -14.92
N ILE A 296 -1.31 39.01 -15.09
CA ILE A 296 -2.06 39.83 -14.08
C ILE A 296 -3.52 39.66 -14.41
N ASP A 297 -4.28 39.06 -13.50
CA ASP A 297 -5.72 38.96 -13.57
C ASP A 297 -6.33 40.07 -12.69
N LEU A 298 -7.34 40.74 -13.22
CA LEU A 298 -8.11 41.75 -12.47
C LEU A 298 -8.97 41.12 -11.38
N ASP A 299 -9.16 39.78 -11.43
CA ASP A 299 -9.82 38.99 -10.37
C ASP A 299 -8.80 38.21 -9.51
N TYR A 300 -8.04 38.99 -8.75
CA TYR A 300 -6.98 38.48 -7.88
C TYR A 300 -7.33 37.27 -6.96
N PRO A 301 -8.57 37.21 -6.38
CA PRO A 301 -8.96 36.06 -5.58
C PRO A 301 -9.08 34.77 -6.39
N VAL A 302 -9.65 34.79 -7.58
CA VAL A 302 -9.82 33.64 -8.50
C VAL A 302 -8.44 33.18 -8.99
N TRP A 303 -7.58 34.10 -9.36
CA TRP A 303 -6.22 33.81 -9.78
C TRP A 303 -5.38 33.18 -8.67
N ARG A 304 -5.46 33.70 -7.44
CA ARG A 304 -4.77 33.15 -6.28
C ARG A 304 -5.24 31.71 -6.03
N HIS A 305 -6.54 31.47 -6.00
CA HIS A 305 -7.12 30.14 -5.78
C HIS A 305 -6.65 29.14 -6.85
N SER A 306 -6.69 29.52 -8.11
CA SER A 306 -6.23 28.65 -9.21
C SER A 306 -4.73 28.38 -9.16
N ARG A 307 -3.93 29.37 -8.79
CA ARG A 307 -2.48 29.20 -8.60
C ARG A 307 -2.18 28.24 -7.44
N ASP A 308 -2.92 28.36 -6.34
CA ASP A 308 -2.75 27.49 -5.17
C ASP A 308 -3.20 26.07 -5.52
N GLN A 309 -4.27 25.89 -6.29
CA GLN A 309 -4.68 24.58 -6.81
C GLN A 309 -3.61 23.96 -7.71
N LEU A 310 -3.04 24.72 -8.65
CA LEU A 310 -1.96 24.23 -9.52
C LEU A 310 -0.73 23.79 -8.72
N LYS A 311 -0.38 24.56 -7.68
CA LYS A 311 0.73 24.21 -6.78
C LYS A 311 0.44 22.89 -6.04
N THR A 312 -0.78 22.76 -5.50
CA THR A 312 -1.22 21.54 -4.79
C THR A 312 -1.20 20.33 -5.71
N LEU A 313 -1.78 20.42 -6.91
CA LEU A 313 -1.77 19.33 -7.88
C LEU A 313 -0.34 18.89 -8.23
N LYS A 314 0.57 19.85 -8.43
CA LYS A 314 1.98 19.54 -8.74
C LYS A 314 2.70 18.86 -7.56
N GLN A 315 2.47 19.31 -6.34
CA GLN A 315 3.03 18.69 -5.13
C GLN A 315 2.50 17.26 -4.94
N ASN A 316 1.20 17.06 -5.12
CA ASN A 316 0.57 15.75 -5.00
C ASN A 316 1.07 14.79 -6.08
N GLU A 317 1.29 15.27 -7.30
CA GLU A 317 1.86 14.48 -8.40
C GLU A 317 3.27 13.96 -8.07
N ILE A 318 4.14 14.83 -7.52
CA ILE A 318 5.48 14.44 -7.07
C ILE A 318 5.39 13.39 -5.97
N TRP A 319 4.49 13.57 -5.02
CA TRP A 319 4.31 12.63 -3.93
C TRP A 319 3.77 11.27 -4.42
N LEU A 320 2.78 11.29 -5.32
CA LEU A 320 2.23 10.06 -5.93
C LEU A 320 3.28 9.30 -6.75
N ALA A 321 4.14 10.04 -7.47
CA ALA A 321 5.26 9.45 -8.21
C ALA A 321 6.26 8.77 -7.26
N TRP A 322 6.61 9.46 -6.17
CA TRP A 322 7.47 8.89 -5.14
C TRP A 322 6.86 7.62 -4.52
N LEU A 323 5.55 7.64 -4.17
CA LEU A 323 4.86 6.48 -3.59
C LEU A 323 4.91 5.27 -4.52
N ALA A 324 4.64 5.46 -5.81
CA ALA A 324 4.71 4.41 -6.81
C ALA A 324 6.13 3.85 -6.92
N GLU A 325 7.14 4.70 -7.06
CA GLU A 325 8.53 4.30 -7.24
C GLU A 325 9.10 3.58 -6.00
N GLU A 326 8.80 4.07 -4.78
CA GLU A 326 9.25 3.45 -3.54
C GLU A 326 8.70 2.03 -3.36
N THR A 327 7.51 1.76 -3.87
CA THR A 327 6.86 0.45 -3.80
C THR A 327 7.12 -0.46 -5.00
N GLY A 328 7.90 0.00 -5.99
CA GLY A 328 8.24 -0.75 -7.19
C GLY A 328 7.19 -0.71 -8.30
N GLY A 329 6.17 0.16 -8.16
CA GLY A 329 5.18 0.43 -9.19
C GLY A 329 5.56 1.61 -10.08
N ASP A 330 4.58 2.14 -10.81
CA ASP A 330 4.77 3.28 -11.72
C ASP A 330 3.62 4.28 -11.58
N ILE A 331 3.89 5.54 -11.97
CA ILE A 331 2.88 6.57 -12.11
C ILE A 331 2.57 6.83 -13.57
N ILE A 332 1.30 6.80 -13.90
CA ILE A 332 0.77 7.07 -15.24
C ILE A 332 0.02 8.40 -15.20
N LEU A 333 0.44 9.32 -16.06
CA LEU A 333 -0.11 10.66 -16.18
C LEU A 333 -0.73 10.82 -17.58
N PRO A 334 -2.04 10.55 -17.77
CA PRO A 334 -2.69 10.71 -19.05
C PRO A 334 -2.64 12.18 -19.50
N VAL A 335 -2.28 12.38 -20.73
CA VAL A 335 -2.25 13.71 -21.37
C VAL A 335 -3.63 14.05 -21.97
N LEU A 336 -4.33 13.02 -22.44
CA LEU A 336 -5.67 13.06 -23.01
C LEU A 336 -6.53 11.97 -22.39
N ALA A 337 -7.83 12.23 -22.24
CA ALA A 337 -8.76 11.24 -21.69
C ALA A 337 -8.88 9.98 -22.58
N GLU A 338 -8.70 10.14 -23.89
CA GLU A 338 -8.74 9.05 -24.88
C GLU A 338 -7.62 8.03 -24.72
N GLU A 339 -6.56 8.38 -23.99
CA GLU A 339 -5.44 7.46 -23.70
C GLU A 339 -5.78 6.44 -22.61
N LEU A 340 -6.78 6.70 -21.78
CA LEU A 340 -7.11 5.89 -20.60
C LEU A 340 -7.31 4.41 -20.90
N PRO A 341 -8.00 3.98 -21.99
CA PRO A 341 -8.17 2.56 -22.27
C PRO A 341 -6.83 1.85 -22.53
N LYS A 342 -5.93 2.48 -23.30
CA LYS A 342 -4.60 1.94 -23.56
C LYS A 342 -3.75 1.85 -22.30
N LEU A 343 -3.78 2.91 -21.47
CA LEU A 343 -3.03 2.95 -20.22
C LEU A 343 -3.52 1.89 -19.22
N ALA A 344 -4.83 1.58 -19.21
CA ALA A 344 -5.37 0.48 -18.43
C ALA A 344 -4.83 -0.89 -18.89
N ASP A 345 -4.73 -1.11 -20.20
CA ASP A 345 -4.17 -2.34 -20.78
C ASP A 345 -2.66 -2.46 -20.49
N ASP A 346 -1.91 -1.35 -20.58
CA ASP A 346 -0.48 -1.31 -20.25
C ASP A 346 -0.25 -1.63 -18.77
N LEU A 347 -1.05 -1.06 -17.88
CA LEU A 347 -1.00 -1.34 -16.45
C LEU A 347 -1.33 -2.80 -16.12
N ALA A 348 -2.38 -3.36 -16.71
CA ALA A 348 -2.73 -4.75 -16.47
C ALA A 348 -1.61 -5.70 -16.94
N ARG A 349 -0.97 -5.39 -18.06
CA ARG A 349 0.23 -6.14 -18.52
C ARG A 349 1.39 -6.00 -17.55
N GLU A 350 1.59 -4.84 -16.96
CA GLU A 350 2.65 -4.64 -15.97
C GLU A 350 2.40 -5.47 -14.71
N VAL A 351 1.18 -5.49 -14.19
CA VAL A 351 0.77 -6.36 -13.08
C VAL A 351 1.06 -7.81 -13.42
N ASP A 352 0.72 -8.24 -14.63
CA ASP A 352 0.96 -9.59 -15.14
C ASP A 352 2.45 -9.92 -15.30
N SER A 353 3.28 -8.93 -15.59
CA SER A 353 4.70 -9.10 -15.94
C SER A 353 5.62 -9.19 -14.71
N GLN A 354 5.10 -9.10 -13.50
CA GLN A 354 5.93 -9.15 -12.31
C GLN A 354 6.39 -10.56 -11.95
N TYR A 355 7.68 -10.67 -11.69
CA TYR A 355 8.27 -11.79 -10.98
C TYR A 355 8.20 -11.57 -9.47
N VAL A 356 8.11 -12.64 -8.73
CA VAL A 356 8.36 -12.64 -7.28
C VAL A 356 9.66 -13.38 -7.03
N VAL A 357 10.65 -12.62 -6.59
CA VAL A 357 11.95 -13.12 -6.18
C VAL A 357 11.91 -13.40 -4.70
N THR A 358 12.29 -14.60 -4.31
CA THR A 358 12.35 -15.01 -2.90
C THR A 358 13.79 -15.10 -2.43
N TYR A 359 14.10 -14.48 -1.31
CA TYR A 359 15.39 -14.60 -0.64
C TYR A 359 15.23 -14.66 0.87
N ARG A 360 16.27 -15.12 1.57
CA ARG A 360 16.31 -15.13 3.03
C ARG A 360 17.34 -14.12 3.50
N PRO A 361 16.94 -13.11 4.31
CA PRO A 361 17.88 -12.12 4.83
C PRO A 361 19.04 -12.76 5.59
N LYS A 362 20.27 -12.35 5.27
CA LYS A 362 21.48 -12.80 5.96
C LYS A 362 21.64 -12.19 7.35
N SER A 363 21.22 -10.95 7.52
CA SER A 363 21.13 -10.33 8.82
C SER A 363 19.97 -10.97 9.56
N GLY A 364 20.28 -11.86 10.51
CA GLY A 364 19.27 -12.46 11.40
C GLY A 364 18.42 -11.35 12.01
N VAL A 365 17.11 -11.62 12.19
CA VAL A 365 16.10 -10.66 12.68
C VAL A 365 16.34 -10.33 14.16
N ALA A 366 17.50 -9.77 14.50
CA ALA A 366 17.68 -9.03 15.73
C ALA A 366 17.19 -7.61 15.43
N LEU A 367 15.86 -7.40 15.47
CA LEU A 367 15.27 -6.08 15.33
C LEU A 367 15.78 -5.18 16.47
N LYS A 368 16.33 -4.04 16.11
CA LYS A 368 16.72 -3.00 17.07
C LYS A 368 15.51 -2.30 17.66
N SER A 369 14.35 -2.42 16.99
CA SER A 369 13.07 -1.82 17.40
C SER A 369 11.92 -2.77 17.02
N SER A 370 10.71 -2.48 17.51
CA SER A 370 9.50 -3.25 17.13
C SER A 370 9.19 -3.23 15.64
N GLU A 371 9.73 -2.24 14.93
CA GLU A 371 9.61 -2.05 13.49
C GLU A 371 10.92 -1.47 12.96
N GLU A 372 11.42 -2.01 11.87
CA GLU A 372 12.65 -1.57 11.20
C GLU A 372 12.39 -1.45 9.70
N ILE A 373 12.87 -0.35 9.11
CA ILE A 373 12.82 -0.15 7.66
C ILE A 373 14.14 -0.65 7.08
N ARG A 374 14.06 -1.56 6.13
CA ARG A 374 15.22 -2.09 5.39
C ARG A 374 15.20 -1.56 3.97
N ARG A 375 16.36 -1.14 3.51
CA ARG A 375 16.56 -0.68 2.15
C ARG A 375 16.88 -1.84 1.23
N LEU A 376 16.30 -1.79 0.03
CA LEU A 376 16.50 -2.77 -1.01
C LEU A 376 17.05 -2.09 -2.26
N GLU A 377 18.03 -2.74 -2.87
CA GLU A 377 18.54 -2.38 -4.18
C GLU A 377 18.62 -3.65 -5.02
N VAL A 378 18.05 -3.60 -6.21
CA VAL A 378 18.12 -4.70 -7.18
C VAL A 378 18.84 -4.21 -8.41
N VAL A 379 19.94 -4.85 -8.73
CA VAL A 379 20.79 -4.50 -9.86
C VAL A 379 20.80 -5.64 -10.88
N SER A 380 20.66 -5.31 -12.15
CA SER A 380 20.87 -6.28 -13.23
C SER A 380 22.35 -6.55 -13.45
N ARG A 381 22.72 -7.83 -13.57
CA ARG A 381 24.02 -8.26 -14.00
C ARG A 381 24.07 -8.49 -15.51
N ARG A 382 22.91 -8.56 -16.17
CA ARG A 382 22.79 -8.80 -17.60
C ARG A 382 22.66 -7.46 -18.34
N VAL A 383 23.52 -7.26 -19.35
CA VAL A 383 23.51 -6.05 -20.17
C VAL A 383 22.19 -5.94 -20.95
N GLY A 384 21.61 -4.75 -20.96
CA GLY A 384 20.32 -4.48 -21.64
C GLY A 384 19.08 -4.93 -20.89
N LEU A 385 19.23 -5.53 -19.71
CA LEU A 385 18.13 -5.85 -18.81
C LEU A 385 17.92 -4.71 -17.81
N HIS A 386 16.74 -4.13 -17.82
CA HIS A 386 16.30 -3.13 -16.85
C HIS A 386 15.42 -3.77 -15.80
N VAL A 387 15.72 -3.53 -14.52
CA VAL A 387 14.97 -4.09 -13.40
C VAL A 387 14.39 -2.99 -12.53
N ARG A 388 13.16 -3.19 -12.07
CA ARG A 388 12.47 -2.32 -11.11
C ARG A 388 11.87 -3.17 -10.00
N SER A 389 12.05 -2.71 -8.77
CA SER A 389 11.51 -3.36 -7.57
C SER A 389 11.22 -2.31 -6.51
N ARG A 390 10.59 -2.71 -5.40
CA ARG A 390 10.48 -1.83 -4.24
C ARG A 390 11.86 -1.47 -3.70
N ARG A 391 11.99 -0.26 -3.16
CA ARG A 391 13.25 0.26 -2.60
C ARG A 391 13.40 0.01 -1.10
N SER A 392 12.30 -0.30 -0.42
CA SER A 392 12.30 -0.56 1.02
C SER A 392 11.12 -1.44 1.44
N TYR A 393 11.22 -2.02 2.61
CA TYR A 393 10.11 -2.69 3.27
C TYR A 393 10.22 -2.57 4.79
N VAL A 394 9.10 -2.75 5.48
CA VAL A 394 9.01 -2.71 6.94
C VAL A 394 9.06 -4.13 7.49
N VAL A 395 10.01 -4.40 8.38
CA VAL A 395 10.05 -5.63 9.17
C VAL A 395 9.41 -5.35 10.51
N THR A 396 8.45 -6.17 10.89
CA THR A 396 7.78 -6.10 12.21
C THR A 396 8.24 -7.25 13.07
N ALA A 397 8.48 -6.99 14.36
CA ALA A 397 8.74 -8.05 15.31
C ALA A 397 7.50 -8.97 15.40
N PRO A 398 7.69 -10.31 15.48
CA PRO A 398 6.57 -11.20 15.68
C PRO A 398 5.84 -10.81 16.98
N SER A 399 4.53 -10.66 16.90
CA SER A 399 3.69 -10.47 18.09
C SER A 399 3.85 -11.66 19.02
N LYS A 400 4.24 -11.40 20.28
CA LYS A 400 4.36 -12.42 21.33
C LYS A 400 3.00 -13.04 21.64
#